data_e9dbf8eadcf8626736c8b3bce81fb917
#
_entry.id   e9dbf8eadcf8626736c8b3bce81fb917
#
_cell.length_a   1.000
_cell.length_b   1.000
_cell.length_c   1.000
_cell.angle_alpha   90.00
_cell.angle_beta   90.00
_cell.angle_gamma   90.00
#
_symmetry.space_group_name_H-M   'P 1'
#
loop_
_entity.id
_entity.type
_entity.pdbx_description
1 polymer ?
#
loop_
_entity_poly.entity_id
_entity_poly.type
_entity_poly.pdbx_seq_one_letter_code
_entity_poly.pdbx_strand_id
1 'polypeptide(L)'
;MEKYIHYCWFGNNPLPKLALKCIDSWKKFLPDYEIIRWDEENSDLEACPFVKEAYENKKWAFVADYVRTKAIYDMGGIYFDLDMMIKKPIDFLLDKETFLGVEDSFMVNSAVWGASDKHSYFAKKMLDYYNDLEHFDTNDMFKMSIPRIMTRLLNDMGFDHTKNEIQELKHGITIYPREYFYPLSFDFKDNVFTENTCMVHYFDASWFSKKEKFLISLRRRLGDGVIDAALKGYKGCRKIGGKVIKKTLYKPAKHFKLVYLSNGKYNKDIQNTLLEIKKSNDIVVFHNPDWLGVTSATIELFDEYRVPCGELLRKKDVVKVGNTILEKDVKQVIFSAMCIGWKELAYYLKRKNTSIKIKAFWHGSISQVSEPYGWQRNMELIDMCKDGTISVFGTCKASLVKFYKNLGIKTHFLKNTVNLPEKIKEEKNKNITIGLYAAKKDDWRKNLFGQLAAVSLIKDATIDIIPFDPEAAEVAHNLGLKVTGVDRALPRKELLKRMARNTVNLYVTFSECAPMLPIESFEAGTVCITGNNHHYFTGTELEEYLVVDNEESPVMIAEKLKNAIKNEQKIKEMYKKWKKNYDKGSKKSAKEFIEM
;
A
#
# COMPACT_ATOMS: atom_id res chain seq x y z
N MET A 1 10.11 -23.93 -31.70
CA MET A 1 10.34 -24.00 -30.23
C MET A 1 11.14 -25.25 -29.91
N GLU A 2 12.15 -25.13 -29.03
CA GLU A 2 12.87 -26.31 -28.52
C GLU A 2 11.91 -27.27 -27.83
N LYS A 3 12.10 -28.60 -28.01
CA LYS A 3 11.15 -29.64 -27.58
C LYS A 3 11.40 -30.08 -26.13
N TYR A 4 11.47 -29.12 -25.20
CA TYR A 4 11.63 -29.39 -23.79
C TYR A 4 10.43 -28.84 -23.00
N ILE A 5 9.99 -29.62 -21.99
CA ILE A 5 9.07 -29.17 -20.96
C ILE A 5 9.82 -29.21 -19.64
N HIS A 6 9.93 -28.05 -19.00
CA HIS A 6 10.60 -27.90 -17.72
C HIS A 6 9.58 -27.78 -16.57
N TYR A 7 9.89 -28.40 -15.45
CA TYR A 7 9.19 -28.13 -14.18
C TYR A 7 10.15 -28.25 -13.00
N CYS A 8 9.86 -27.55 -11.91
CA CYS A 8 10.68 -27.56 -10.70
C CYS A 8 9.98 -28.30 -9.55
N TRP A 9 10.75 -29.11 -8.79
CA TRP A 9 10.25 -29.76 -7.58
C TRP A 9 11.37 -29.96 -6.56
N PHE A 10 11.40 -29.11 -5.54
CA PHE A 10 12.42 -29.08 -4.47
C PHE A 10 11.86 -29.60 -3.15
N GLY A 11 12.75 -30.04 -2.23
CA GLY A 11 12.41 -30.48 -0.87
C GLY A 11 12.12 -31.97 -0.74
N ASN A 12 12.46 -32.81 -1.73
CA ASN A 12 12.41 -34.29 -1.69
C ASN A 12 11.04 -34.91 -1.29
N ASN A 13 9.94 -34.20 -1.50
CA ASN A 13 8.60 -34.72 -1.26
C ASN A 13 8.07 -35.47 -2.50
N PRO A 14 7.18 -36.48 -2.34
CA PRO A 14 6.53 -37.11 -3.49
C PRO A 14 5.62 -36.12 -4.22
N LEU A 15 5.52 -36.29 -5.55
CA LEU A 15 4.64 -35.46 -6.38
C LEU A 15 3.17 -35.61 -5.96
N PRO A 16 2.42 -34.51 -5.84
CA PRO A 16 0.98 -34.56 -5.58
C PRO A 16 0.20 -35.25 -6.71
N LYS A 17 -0.96 -35.81 -6.41
CA LYS A 17 -1.84 -36.44 -7.43
C LYS A 17 -2.26 -35.47 -8.54
N LEU A 18 -2.40 -34.19 -8.25
CA LEU A 18 -2.71 -33.16 -9.25
C LEU A 18 -1.55 -32.98 -10.21
N ALA A 19 -0.31 -32.91 -9.70
CA ALA A 19 0.89 -32.78 -10.53
C ALA A 19 1.01 -33.92 -11.54
N LEU A 20 0.77 -35.17 -11.11
CA LEU A 20 0.79 -36.33 -12.01
C LEU A 20 -0.24 -36.19 -13.15
N LYS A 21 -1.46 -35.74 -12.86
CA LYS A 21 -2.51 -35.46 -13.86
C LYS A 21 -2.12 -34.34 -14.83
N CYS A 22 -1.44 -33.31 -14.33
CA CYS A 22 -0.95 -32.22 -15.18
C CYS A 22 0.15 -32.73 -16.12
N ILE A 23 1.12 -33.50 -15.62
CA ILE A 23 2.17 -34.14 -16.44
C ILE A 23 1.55 -35.07 -17.48
N ASP A 24 0.53 -35.87 -17.15
CA ASP A 24 -0.17 -36.71 -18.11
C ASP A 24 -0.83 -35.85 -19.21
N SER A 25 -1.35 -34.69 -18.91
CA SER A 25 -1.90 -33.78 -19.91
C SER A 25 -0.80 -33.23 -20.84
N TRP A 26 0.38 -32.91 -20.29
CA TRP A 26 1.52 -32.47 -21.12
C TRP A 26 1.95 -33.55 -22.11
N LYS A 27 2.13 -34.80 -21.64
CA LYS A 27 2.45 -35.94 -22.50
C LYS A 27 1.40 -36.19 -23.60
N LYS A 28 0.14 -35.94 -23.27
CA LYS A 28 -0.97 -36.12 -24.23
C LYS A 28 -0.93 -35.10 -25.38
N PHE A 29 -0.68 -33.82 -25.05
CA PHE A 29 -0.79 -32.71 -26.01
C PHE A 29 0.57 -32.35 -26.65
N LEU A 30 1.68 -32.75 -26.03
CA LEU A 30 3.06 -32.51 -26.47
C LEU A 30 3.87 -33.82 -26.40
N PRO A 31 3.46 -34.87 -27.16
CA PRO A 31 4.05 -36.21 -27.04
C PRO A 31 5.52 -36.28 -27.44
N ASP A 32 5.98 -35.35 -28.29
CA ASP A 32 7.35 -35.30 -28.80
C ASP A 32 8.30 -34.48 -27.94
N TYR A 33 7.81 -33.94 -26.79
CA TYR A 33 8.61 -33.14 -25.91
C TYR A 33 9.24 -33.96 -24.80
N GLU A 34 10.52 -33.72 -24.54
CA GLU A 34 11.23 -34.25 -23.38
C GLU A 34 10.84 -33.48 -22.11
N ILE A 35 10.40 -34.19 -21.06
CA ILE A 35 10.00 -33.59 -19.79
C ILE A 35 11.17 -33.65 -18.82
N ILE A 36 11.68 -32.49 -18.43
CA ILE A 36 12.83 -32.30 -17.55
C ILE A 36 12.35 -31.83 -16.18
N ARG A 37 12.66 -32.62 -15.17
CA ARG A 37 12.49 -32.23 -13.77
C ARG A 37 13.75 -31.51 -13.30
N TRP A 38 13.56 -30.36 -12.67
CA TRP A 38 14.60 -29.62 -11.97
C TRP A 38 14.44 -29.77 -10.46
N ASP A 39 15.50 -30.18 -9.79
CA ASP A 39 15.57 -30.40 -8.35
C ASP A 39 17.00 -30.16 -7.83
N GLU A 40 17.29 -30.63 -6.61
CA GLU A 40 18.58 -30.44 -5.94
C GLU A 40 19.74 -31.12 -6.67
N GLU A 41 19.50 -32.15 -7.50
CA GLU A 41 20.55 -32.93 -8.14
C GLU A 41 21.10 -32.27 -9.43
N ASN A 42 20.25 -31.45 -10.09
CA ASN A 42 20.58 -30.88 -11.40
C ASN A 42 20.44 -29.35 -11.50
N SER A 43 20.26 -28.67 -10.37
CA SER A 43 20.14 -27.22 -10.30
C SER A 43 21.35 -26.58 -9.61
N ASP A 44 21.87 -25.49 -10.16
CA ASP A 44 22.90 -24.69 -9.49
C ASP A 44 22.26 -23.77 -8.44
N LEU A 45 22.24 -24.25 -7.20
CA LEU A 45 21.66 -23.55 -6.06
C LEU A 45 22.61 -22.53 -5.41
N GLU A 46 23.84 -22.43 -5.90
CA GLU A 46 24.85 -21.47 -5.45
C GLU A 46 25.06 -20.31 -6.46
N ALA A 47 24.32 -20.31 -7.56
CA ALA A 47 24.51 -19.42 -8.70
C ALA A 47 24.42 -17.92 -8.35
N CYS A 48 23.61 -17.54 -7.37
CA CYS A 48 23.55 -16.17 -6.86
C CYS A 48 23.01 -16.13 -5.41
N PRO A 49 23.21 -15.02 -4.66
CA PRO A 49 22.73 -14.89 -3.29
C PRO A 49 21.23 -15.18 -3.14
N PHE A 50 20.41 -14.73 -4.09
CA PHE A 50 18.96 -14.94 -4.05
C PHE A 50 18.56 -16.42 -3.98
N VAL A 51 19.04 -17.24 -4.90
CA VAL A 51 18.67 -18.68 -4.94
C VAL A 51 19.26 -19.45 -3.77
N LYS A 52 20.50 -19.14 -3.40
CA LYS A 52 21.19 -19.74 -2.25
C LYS A 52 20.43 -19.51 -0.96
N GLU A 53 20.17 -18.27 -0.61
CA GLU A 53 19.45 -17.91 0.61
C GLU A 53 17.99 -18.38 0.60
N ALA A 54 17.31 -18.38 -0.56
CA ALA A 54 15.98 -18.96 -0.70
C ALA A 54 15.98 -20.46 -0.40
N TYR A 55 17.00 -21.19 -0.87
CA TYR A 55 17.16 -22.62 -0.61
C TYR A 55 17.45 -22.91 0.86
N GLU A 56 18.40 -22.22 1.47
CA GLU A 56 18.73 -22.32 2.90
C GLU A 56 17.51 -22.05 3.80
N ASN A 57 16.66 -21.11 3.40
CA ASN A 57 15.41 -20.78 4.10
C ASN A 57 14.23 -21.69 3.74
N LYS A 58 14.43 -22.74 2.92
CA LYS A 58 13.41 -23.68 2.47
C LYS A 58 12.21 -23.01 1.75
N LYS A 59 12.51 -21.97 0.98
CA LYS A 59 11.52 -21.20 0.20
C LYS A 59 11.47 -21.73 -1.24
N TRP A 60 11.01 -22.95 -1.39
CA TRP A 60 11.06 -23.71 -2.63
C TRP A 60 10.46 -23.02 -3.85
N ALA A 61 9.41 -22.22 -3.67
CA ALA A 61 8.82 -21.43 -4.76
C ALA A 61 9.81 -20.41 -5.33
N PHE A 62 10.58 -19.73 -4.47
CA PHE A 62 11.58 -18.74 -4.92
C PHE A 62 12.82 -19.41 -5.52
N VAL A 63 13.18 -20.59 -5.01
CA VAL A 63 14.21 -21.43 -5.67
C VAL A 63 13.75 -21.76 -7.09
N ALA A 64 12.50 -22.23 -7.24
CA ALA A 64 11.91 -22.54 -8.54
C ALA A 64 11.83 -21.30 -9.45
N ASP A 65 11.62 -20.10 -8.91
CA ASP A 65 11.58 -18.84 -9.70
C ASP A 65 12.92 -18.56 -10.41
N TYR A 66 14.04 -18.78 -9.73
CA TYR A 66 15.37 -18.69 -10.36
C TYR A 66 15.61 -19.82 -11.34
N VAL A 67 15.39 -21.06 -10.90
CA VAL A 67 15.74 -22.26 -11.70
C VAL A 67 14.90 -22.35 -12.97
N ARG A 68 13.58 -22.02 -12.93
CA ARG A 68 12.76 -21.96 -14.17
C ARG A 68 13.28 -20.93 -15.16
N THR A 69 13.73 -19.79 -14.64
CA THR A 69 14.31 -18.74 -15.49
C THR A 69 15.59 -19.20 -16.15
N LYS A 70 16.45 -19.87 -15.39
CA LYS A 70 17.72 -20.43 -15.87
C LYS A 70 17.49 -21.54 -16.90
N ALA A 71 16.54 -22.45 -16.65
CA ALA A 71 16.18 -23.53 -17.57
C ALA A 71 15.70 -22.97 -18.93
N ILE A 72 14.81 -21.99 -18.92
CA ILE A 72 14.33 -21.34 -20.15
C ILE A 72 15.47 -20.60 -20.86
N TYR A 73 16.36 -19.95 -20.11
CA TYR A 73 17.51 -19.26 -20.71
C TYR A 73 18.50 -20.22 -21.37
N ASP A 74 18.86 -21.30 -20.68
CA ASP A 74 19.91 -22.22 -21.16
C ASP A 74 19.42 -23.14 -22.26
N MET A 75 18.15 -23.53 -22.27
CA MET A 75 17.63 -24.60 -23.11
C MET A 75 16.49 -24.17 -24.02
N GLY A 76 15.81 -23.08 -23.78
CA GLY A 76 14.54 -22.76 -24.44
C GLY A 76 13.42 -23.72 -24.00
N GLY A 77 12.39 -23.92 -24.83
CA GLY A 77 11.29 -24.82 -24.56
C GLY A 77 10.17 -24.16 -23.72
N ILE A 78 9.42 -24.96 -22.95
CA ILE A 78 8.25 -24.51 -22.20
C ILE A 78 8.41 -24.90 -20.73
N TYR A 79 8.23 -23.95 -19.85
CA TYR A 79 8.09 -24.19 -18.41
C TYR A 79 6.62 -24.30 -18.03
N PHE A 80 6.30 -25.30 -17.21
CA PHE A 80 4.99 -25.42 -16.55
C PHE A 80 5.14 -25.58 -15.05
N ASP A 81 4.31 -24.86 -14.28
CA ASP A 81 4.08 -25.21 -12.88
C ASP A 81 3.32 -26.55 -12.80
N LEU A 82 3.59 -27.33 -11.76
CA LEU A 82 3.03 -28.68 -11.58
C LEU A 82 1.50 -28.75 -11.42
N ASP A 83 0.84 -27.61 -11.33
CA ASP A 83 -0.61 -27.46 -11.29
C ASP A 83 -1.19 -26.76 -12.53
N MET A 84 -0.39 -26.67 -13.60
CA MET A 84 -0.79 -26.20 -14.92
C MET A 84 -1.23 -27.38 -15.80
N MET A 85 -2.49 -27.43 -16.18
CA MET A 85 -3.05 -28.52 -17.01
C MET A 85 -3.39 -28.04 -18.40
N ILE A 86 -2.91 -28.73 -19.42
CA ILE A 86 -3.31 -28.51 -20.83
C ILE A 86 -4.68 -29.16 -21.09
N LYS A 87 -5.59 -28.43 -21.72
CA LYS A 87 -6.96 -28.87 -22.03
C LYS A 87 -7.25 -29.02 -23.51
N LYS A 88 -6.50 -28.30 -24.36
CA LYS A 88 -6.64 -28.30 -25.84
C LYS A 88 -5.25 -28.21 -26.47
N PRO A 89 -5.10 -28.57 -27.77
CA PRO A 89 -3.86 -28.33 -28.48
C PRO A 89 -3.37 -26.90 -28.39
N ILE A 90 -2.06 -26.72 -28.28
CA ILE A 90 -1.38 -25.44 -28.08
C ILE A 90 -0.39 -25.10 -29.19
N ASP A 91 -0.56 -25.72 -30.36
CA ASP A 91 0.33 -25.56 -31.51
C ASP A 91 0.54 -24.10 -31.90
N PHE A 92 -0.49 -23.26 -31.76
CA PHE A 92 -0.43 -21.82 -32.05
C PHE A 92 0.55 -21.03 -31.15
N LEU A 93 1.01 -21.61 -30.03
CA LEU A 93 2.03 -21.04 -29.15
C LEU A 93 3.44 -21.41 -29.59
N LEU A 94 3.61 -22.51 -30.31
CA LEU A 94 4.92 -23.11 -30.61
C LEU A 94 5.71 -22.29 -31.64
N ASP A 95 5.04 -21.43 -32.40
CA ASP A 95 5.65 -20.50 -33.36
C ASP A 95 6.06 -19.16 -32.72
N LYS A 96 5.74 -18.95 -31.45
CA LYS A 96 6.08 -17.71 -30.75
C LYS A 96 7.52 -17.71 -30.25
N GLU A 97 8.22 -16.60 -30.41
CA GLU A 97 9.58 -16.44 -29.90
C GLU A 97 9.59 -16.51 -28.35
N THR A 98 8.71 -15.78 -27.71
CA THR A 98 8.46 -15.90 -26.26
C THR A 98 6.97 -15.71 -26.00
N PHE A 99 6.35 -16.55 -25.16
CA PHE A 99 4.98 -16.35 -24.75
C PHE A 99 4.79 -16.49 -23.24
N LEU A 100 3.86 -15.70 -22.71
CA LEU A 100 3.46 -15.65 -21.31
C LEU A 100 1.96 -15.35 -21.23
N GLY A 101 1.38 -15.43 -20.04
CA GLY A 101 -0.04 -15.10 -19.83
C GLY A 101 -0.29 -14.21 -18.61
N VAL A 102 -1.35 -13.43 -18.70
CA VAL A 102 -1.86 -12.61 -17.60
C VAL A 102 -2.68 -13.49 -16.65
N GLU A 103 -2.40 -13.40 -15.36
CA GLU A 103 -3.24 -14.03 -14.35
C GLU A 103 -4.40 -13.13 -13.89
N ASP A 104 -5.12 -13.54 -12.89
CA ASP A 104 -6.33 -12.86 -12.42
C ASP A 104 -6.12 -11.52 -11.70
N SER A 105 -4.90 -11.19 -11.29
CA SER A 105 -4.51 -9.92 -10.65
C SER A 105 -3.93 -8.90 -11.64
N PHE A 106 -4.10 -9.13 -12.94
CA PHE A 106 -3.55 -8.30 -14.01
C PHE A 106 -2.01 -8.28 -14.08
N MET A 107 -1.40 -9.27 -13.48
CA MET A 107 0.04 -9.51 -13.55
C MET A 107 0.31 -10.63 -14.53
N VAL A 108 1.46 -10.56 -15.18
CA VAL A 108 1.97 -11.69 -15.98
C VAL A 108 2.53 -12.73 -15.01
N ASN A 109 2.15 -14.00 -15.22
CA ASN A 109 2.56 -15.11 -14.38
C ASN A 109 3.43 -16.10 -15.16
N SER A 110 4.39 -16.68 -14.47
CA SER A 110 5.35 -17.66 -15.00
C SER A 110 4.92 -19.12 -14.83
N ALA A 111 3.67 -19.39 -14.39
CA ALA A 111 3.21 -20.78 -14.30
C ALA A 111 3.13 -21.46 -15.68
N VAL A 112 3.07 -20.69 -16.75
CA VAL A 112 3.40 -21.08 -18.12
C VAL A 112 4.30 -20.02 -18.75
N TRP A 113 5.42 -20.46 -19.30
CA TRP A 113 6.39 -19.60 -19.98
C TRP A 113 7.07 -20.37 -21.10
N GLY A 114 6.95 -19.93 -22.35
CA GLY A 114 7.64 -20.52 -23.48
C GLY A 114 8.69 -19.60 -24.08
N ALA A 115 9.79 -20.19 -24.56
CA ALA A 115 10.80 -19.52 -25.37
C ALA A 115 11.26 -20.43 -26.49
N SER A 116 11.24 -19.95 -27.77
CA SER A 116 11.58 -20.75 -28.92
C SER A 116 13.04 -21.21 -28.90
N ASP A 117 13.92 -20.34 -28.43
CA ASP A 117 15.37 -20.51 -28.50
C ASP A 117 16.04 -20.30 -27.15
N LYS A 118 17.25 -20.83 -27.05
CA LYS A 118 18.18 -20.56 -25.97
C LYS A 118 18.53 -19.06 -25.91
N HIS A 119 18.86 -18.60 -24.74
CA HIS A 119 19.31 -17.23 -24.51
C HIS A 119 18.29 -16.14 -24.87
N SER A 120 16.97 -16.46 -24.74
CA SER A 120 15.91 -15.50 -25.02
C SER A 120 16.12 -14.19 -24.23
N TYR A 121 15.79 -13.06 -24.87
CA TYR A 121 16.01 -11.73 -24.31
C TYR A 121 15.33 -11.57 -22.94
N PHE A 122 14.10 -12.02 -22.81
CA PHE A 122 13.35 -11.86 -21.56
C PHE A 122 13.89 -12.73 -20.42
N ALA A 123 14.28 -13.98 -20.73
CA ALA A 123 14.91 -14.85 -19.73
C ALA A 123 16.25 -14.25 -19.23
N LYS A 124 17.05 -13.65 -20.13
CA LYS A 124 18.26 -12.93 -19.76
C LYS A 124 17.98 -11.78 -18.81
N LYS A 125 16.98 -10.94 -19.11
CA LYS A 125 16.57 -9.83 -18.25
C LYS A 125 16.12 -10.27 -16.85
N MET A 126 15.41 -11.39 -16.78
CA MET A 126 15.01 -11.98 -15.52
C MET A 126 16.20 -12.50 -14.71
N LEU A 127 17.17 -13.18 -15.37
CA LEU A 127 18.39 -13.65 -14.72
C LEU A 127 19.25 -12.48 -14.23
N ASP A 128 19.43 -11.45 -15.05
CA ASP A 128 20.17 -10.24 -14.66
C ASP A 128 19.55 -9.65 -13.39
N TYR A 129 18.23 -9.54 -13.34
CA TYR A 129 17.54 -9.05 -12.14
C TYR A 129 17.83 -9.91 -10.89
N TYR A 130 17.80 -11.25 -10.99
CA TYR A 130 18.09 -12.12 -9.85
C TYR A 130 19.57 -12.08 -9.44
N ASN A 131 20.46 -11.98 -10.40
CA ASN A 131 21.91 -11.93 -10.14
C ASN A 131 22.35 -10.59 -9.50
N ASP A 132 21.61 -9.51 -9.77
CA ASP A 132 21.85 -8.19 -9.18
C ASP A 132 21.31 -8.06 -7.73
N LEU A 133 20.56 -9.06 -7.24
CA LEU A 133 20.06 -9.07 -5.87
C LEU A 133 21.15 -9.50 -4.89
N GLU A 134 21.49 -8.64 -3.95
CA GLU A 134 22.49 -8.92 -2.90
C GLU A 134 22.00 -9.94 -1.87
N HIS A 135 20.66 -10.02 -1.64
CA HIS A 135 20.05 -10.86 -0.61
C HIS A 135 18.66 -11.33 -0.99
N PHE A 136 18.22 -12.46 -0.42
CA PHE A 136 16.82 -12.88 -0.38
C PHE A 136 16.11 -12.25 0.82
N ASP A 137 15.21 -11.29 0.58
CA ASP A 137 14.49 -10.61 1.66
C ASP A 137 13.37 -11.50 2.27
N THR A 138 13.70 -12.17 3.36
CA THR A 138 12.75 -13.01 4.11
C THR A 138 11.62 -12.21 4.78
N ASN A 139 11.76 -10.90 4.93
CA ASN A 139 10.77 -10.03 5.57
C ASN A 139 9.72 -9.54 4.58
N ASP A 140 10.05 -9.41 3.29
CA ASP A 140 9.12 -8.98 2.24
C ASP A 140 9.17 -9.88 0.99
N MET A 141 8.93 -11.17 1.19
CA MET A 141 8.85 -12.16 0.10
C MET A 141 7.82 -11.79 -0.99
N PHE A 142 6.84 -10.97 -0.65
CA PHE A 142 5.82 -10.55 -1.61
C PHE A 142 6.38 -9.65 -2.72
N LYS A 143 7.36 -8.80 -2.41
CA LYS A 143 8.07 -7.99 -3.41
C LYS A 143 8.89 -8.83 -4.38
N MET A 144 9.39 -9.95 -3.89
CA MET A 144 10.27 -10.85 -4.64
C MET A 144 9.50 -11.91 -5.43
N SER A 145 8.17 -11.86 -5.46
CA SER A 145 7.36 -12.81 -6.23
C SER A 145 7.55 -12.60 -7.73
N ILE A 146 7.79 -13.70 -8.46
CA ILE A 146 8.10 -13.65 -9.89
C ILE A 146 7.03 -12.93 -10.75
N PRO A 147 5.71 -13.03 -10.48
CA PRO A 147 4.73 -12.30 -11.29
C PRO A 147 4.93 -10.77 -11.21
N ARG A 148 5.36 -10.25 -10.06
CA ARG A 148 5.62 -8.81 -9.88
C ARG A 148 6.87 -8.35 -10.61
N ILE A 149 7.92 -9.16 -10.53
CA ILE A 149 9.20 -8.88 -11.20
C ILE A 149 8.98 -8.89 -12.71
N MET A 150 8.35 -9.94 -13.23
CA MET A 150 8.05 -10.09 -14.66
C MET A 150 7.19 -8.94 -15.17
N THR A 151 6.08 -8.65 -14.51
CA THR A 151 5.16 -7.56 -14.93
C THR A 151 5.86 -6.22 -14.99
N ARG A 152 6.73 -5.91 -14.00
CA ARG A 152 7.49 -4.65 -14.01
C ARG A 152 8.43 -4.56 -15.20
N LEU A 153 9.20 -5.63 -15.47
CA LEU A 153 10.11 -5.66 -16.61
C LEU A 153 9.37 -5.59 -17.97
N LEU A 154 8.21 -6.25 -18.07
CA LEU A 154 7.39 -6.22 -19.27
C LEU A 154 6.71 -4.87 -19.50
N ASN A 155 6.36 -4.13 -18.46
CA ASN A 155 5.86 -2.75 -18.60
C ASN A 155 6.89 -1.85 -19.32
N ASP A 156 8.18 -1.99 -18.99
CA ASP A 156 9.25 -1.26 -19.65
C ASP A 156 9.40 -1.66 -21.14
N MET A 157 8.88 -2.83 -21.53
CA MET A 157 8.88 -3.34 -22.91
C MET A 157 7.57 -3.05 -23.66
N GLY A 158 6.61 -2.38 -23.02
CA GLY A 158 5.35 -1.96 -23.65
C GLY A 158 4.12 -2.76 -23.26
N PHE A 159 4.21 -3.66 -22.26
CA PHE A 159 3.03 -4.36 -21.74
C PHE A 159 2.04 -3.37 -21.13
N ASP A 160 0.80 -3.41 -21.62
CA ASP A 160 -0.31 -2.62 -21.14
C ASP A 160 -1.34 -3.50 -20.44
N HIS A 161 -1.28 -3.55 -19.10
CA HIS A 161 -2.19 -4.34 -18.27
C HIS A 161 -3.66 -3.89 -18.33
N THR A 162 -3.96 -2.73 -18.94
CA THR A 162 -5.34 -2.28 -19.13
C THR A 162 -6.04 -2.97 -20.29
N LYS A 163 -5.27 -3.56 -21.22
CA LYS A 163 -5.79 -4.26 -22.39
C LYS A 163 -6.06 -5.75 -22.08
N ASN A 164 -7.22 -6.22 -22.51
CA ASN A 164 -7.60 -7.63 -22.40
C ASN A 164 -7.60 -8.29 -23.78
N GLU A 165 -6.45 -8.18 -24.46
CA GLU A 165 -6.19 -8.71 -25.80
C GLU A 165 -4.79 -9.33 -25.85
N ILE A 166 -4.48 -10.10 -26.90
CA ILE A 166 -3.12 -10.58 -27.15
C ILE A 166 -2.24 -9.36 -27.45
N GLN A 167 -1.11 -9.25 -26.77
CA GLN A 167 -0.18 -8.15 -26.93
C GLN A 167 1.16 -8.66 -27.44
N GLU A 168 1.60 -8.12 -28.57
CA GLU A 168 2.93 -8.33 -29.12
C GLU A 168 3.84 -7.17 -28.62
N LEU A 169 4.85 -7.52 -27.83
CA LEU A 169 5.78 -6.55 -27.27
C LEU A 169 7.10 -6.56 -28.03
N LYS A 170 8.00 -5.63 -27.65
CA LYS A 170 9.38 -5.63 -28.15
C LYS A 170 10.06 -6.96 -27.86
N HIS A 171 11.04 -7.32 -28.69
CA HIS A 171 11.84 -8.56 -28.56
C HIS A 171 11.02 -9.85 -28.67
N GLY A 172 10.02 -9.87 -29.54
CA GLY A 172 9.25 -11.08 -29.86
C GLY A 172 8.44 -11.67 -28.70
N ILE A 173 8.07 -10.86 -27.71
CA ILE A 173 7.32 -11.32 -26.54
C ILE A 173 5.82 -11.19 -26.80
N THR A 174 5.09 -12.29 -26.70
CA THR A 174 3.62 -12.34 -26.83
C THR A 174 2.98 -12.57 -25.47
N ILE A 175 2.09 -11.68 -25.04
CA ILE A 175 1.35 -11.82 -23.79
C ILE A 175 -0.10 -12.15 -24.09
N TYR A 176 -0.57 -13.29 -23.56
CA TYR A 176 -1.93 -13.76 -23.73
C TYR A 176 -2.83 -13.30 -22.60
N PRO A 177 -4.09 -12.91 -22.89
CA PRO A 177 -5.05 -12.56 -21.87
C PRO A 177 -5.41 -13.76 -20.99
N ARG A 178 -5.98 -13.48 -19.85
CA ARG A 178 -6.24 -14.41 -18.75
C ARG A 178 -6.98 -15.68 -19.17
N GLU A 179 -7.97 -15.56 -20.04
CA GLU A 179 -8.80 -16.69 -20.45
C GLU A 179 -8.05 -17.82 -21.16
N TYR A 180 -6.85 -17.57 -21.71
CA TYR A 180 -6.07 -18.60 -22.39
C TYR A 180 -5.48 -19.62 -21.42
N PHE A 181 -4.86 -19.16 -20.31
CA PHE A 181 -4.06 -20.01 -19.40
C PHE A 181 -4.53 -19.99 -17.95
N TYR A 182 -5.16 -18.90 -17.50
CA TYR A 182 -5.55 -18.66 -16.11
C TYR A 182 -7.06 -18.41 -15.95
N PRO A 183 -7.93 -19.28 -16.52
CA PRO A 183 -9.38 -19.04 -16.48
C PRO A 183 -9.96 -19.11 -15.06
N LEU A 184 -9.30 -19.82 -14.13
CA LEU A 184 -9.69 -19.86 -12.72
C LEU A 184 -9.13 -18.66 -11.97
N SER A 185 -9.91 -18.10 -11.05
CA SER A 185 -9.36 -17.22 -10.03
C SER A 185 -8.75 -18.02 -8.88
N PHE A 186 -7.83 -17.43 -8.13
CA PHE A 186 -7.23 -18.07 -6.95
C PHE A 186 -8.28 -18.58 -5.95
N ASP A 187 -9.42 -17.90 -5.81
CA ASP A 187 -10.54 -18.29 -4.94
C ASP A 187 -11.64 -19.09 -5.67
N PHE A 188 -11.47 -19.39 -6.99
CA PHE A 188 -12.42 -20.08 -7.87
C PHE A 188 -13.82 -19.44 -8.01
N LYS A 189 -13.97 -18.14 -7.71
CA LYS A 189 -15.25 -17.44 -7.74
C LYS A 189 -15.43 -16.52 -8.92
N ASP A 190 -14.35 -16.14 -9.59
CA ASP A 190 -14.35 -15.29 -10.77
C ASP A 190 -13.65 -16.03 -11.92
N ASN A 191 -14.34 -16.98 -12.50
CA ASN A 191 -13.80 -17.82 -13.57
C ASN A 191 -14.17 -17.26 -14.94
N VAL A 192 -13.23 -17.29 -15.88
CA VAL A 192 -13.39 -16.75 -17.25
C VAL A 192 -13.04 -17.82 -18.29
N PHE A 193 -13.82 -18.90 -18.33
CA PHE A 193 -13.67 -19.91 -19.37
C PHE A 193 -14.29 -19.41 -20.68
N THR A 194 -13.53 -19.48 -21.77
CA THR A 194 -13.95 -19.15 -23.13
C THR A 194 -13.54 -20.27 -24.08
N GLU A 195 -13.89 -20.13 -25.35
CA GLU A 195 -13.38 -21.03 -26.40
C GLU A 195 -11.86 -20.96 -26.59
N ASN A 196 -11.24 -19.84 -26.19
CA ASN A 196 -9.81 -19.62 -26.21
C ASN A 196 -9.07 -20.34 -25.08
N THR A 197 -9.78 -20.86 -24.06
CA THR A 197 -9.15 -21.53 -22.93
C THR A 197 -8.47 -22.81 -23.35
N CYS A 198 -7.14 -22.83 -23.35
CA CYS A 198 -6.34 -24.01 -23.70
C CYS A 198 -5.59 -24.61 -22.51
N MET A 199 -5.37 -23.85 -21.45
CA MET A 199 -4.75 -24.31 -20.20
C MET A 199 -5.52 -23.87 -18.99
N VAL A 200 -5.28 -24.54 -17.85
CA VAL A 200 -5.91 -24.21 -16.57
C VAL A 200 -4.88 -24.30 -15.45
N HIS A 201 -4.62 -23.20 -14.78
CA HIS A 201 -3.83 -23.14 -13.56
C HIS A 201 -4.72 -23.42 -12.34
N TYR A 202 -4.41 -24.47 -11.57
CA TYR A 202 -5.25 -24.90 -10.45
C TYR A 202 -4.93 -24.22 -9.12
N PHE A 203 -3.88 -23.40 -9.04
CA PHE A 203 -3.49 -22.69 -7.81
C PHE A 203 -3.40 -23.64 -6.61
N ASP A 204 -2.70 -24.79 -6.75
CA ASP A 204 -2.52 -25.77 -5.65
C ASP A 204 -1.71 -25.20 -4.48
N ALA A 205 -1.04 -24.07 -4.71
CA ALA A 205 -0.35 -23.30 -3.68
C ALA A 205 0.57 -24.21 -2.83
N SER A 206 1.48 -24.94 -3.51
CA SER A 206 2.37 -25.93 -2.90
C SER A 206 3.23 -25.37 -1.75
N TRP A 207 3.42 -24.06 -1.74
CA TRP A 207 4.16 -23.28 -0.73
C TRP A 207 3.38 -22.97 0.56
N PHE A 208 2.07 -23.27 0.61
CA PHE A 208 1.30 -23.19 1.83
C PHE A 208 1.46 -24.46 2.69
N SER A 209 1.46 -24.28 4.01
CA SER A 209 1.48 -25.39 4.95
C SER A 209 0.22 -26.28 4.81
N LYS A 210 0.30 -27.54 5.22
CA LYS A 210 -0.86 -28.47 5.23
C LYS A 210 -2.10 -27.88 5.92
N LYS A 211 -1.91 -27.08 6.95
CA LYS A 211 -2.98 -26.40 7.72
C LYS A 211 -3.62 -25.27 6.91
N GLU A 212 -2.83 -24.50 6.22
CA GLU A 212 -3.32 -23.43 5.32
C GLU A 212 -4.06 -24.01 4.13
N LYS A 213 -3.51 -25.04 3.48
CA LYS A 213 -4.17 -25.79 2.40
C LYS A 213 -5.51 -26.37 2.84
N PHE A 214 -5.56 -26.96 4.05
CA PHE A 214 -6.79 -27.49 4.62
C PHE A 214 -7.84 -26.38 4.82
N LEU A 215 -7.46 -25.24 5.38
CA LEU A 215 -8.35 -24.09 5.58
C LEU A 215 -8.84 -23.50 4.25
N ILE A 216 -7.98 -23.40 3.24
CA ILE A 216 -8.36 -22.96 1.89
C ILE A 216 -9.35 -23.96 1.28
N SER A 217 -9.08 -25.26 1.37
CA SER A 217 -9.98 -26.32 0.88
C SER A 217 -11.36 -26.29 1.57
N LEU A 218 -11.37 -26.10 2.89
CA LEU A 218 -12.62 -25.98 3.64
C LEU A 218 -13.43 -24.74 3.20
N ARG A 219 -12.77 -23.62 3.00
CA ARG A 219 -13.41 -22.37 2.52
C ARG A 219 -13.98 -22.48 1.12
N ARG A 220 -13.25 -23.15 0.23
CA ARG A 220 -13.75 -23.47 -1.11
C ARG A 220 -15.01 -24.32 -1.09
N ARG A 221 -15.13 -25.26 -0.11
CA ARG A 221 -16.27 -26.20 0.00
C ARG A 221 -17.47 -25.63 0.76
N LEU A 222 -17.23 -24.94 1.88
CA LEU A 222 -18.26 -24.55 2.84
C LEU A 222 -18.61 -23.05 2.81
N GLY A 223 -17.83 -22.25 2.08
CA GLY A 223 -17.94 -20.80 2.06
C GLY A 223 -17.32 -20.14 3.28
N ASP A 224 -16.98 -18.86 3.13
CA ASP A 224 -16.28 -18.08 4.15
C ASP A 224 -17.08 -17.94 5.46
N GLY A 225 -18.41 -17.78 5.36
CA GLY A 225 -19.28 -17.57 6.53
C GLY A 225 -19.34 -18.74 7.50
N VAL A 226 -19.31 -19.99 7.00
CA VAL A 226 -19.36 -21.20 7.85
C VAL A 226 -18.04 -21.40 8.58
N ILE A 227 -16.93 -21.19 7.89
CA ILE A 227 -15.59 -21.33 8.50
C ILE A 227 -15.33 -20.23 9.52
N ASP A 228 -15.80 -19.02 9.27
CA ASP A 228 -15.68 -17.89 10.19
C ASP A 228 -16.52 -18.11 11.46
N ALA A 229 -17.72 -18.70 11.34
CA ALA A 229 -18.53 -19.11 12.49
C ALA A 229 -17.87 -20.21 13.32
N ALA A 230 -17.29 -21.23 12.68
CA ALA A 230 -16.55 -22.29 13.35
C ALA A 230 -15.30 -21.76 14.07
N LEU A 231 -14.56 -20.83 13.46
CA LEU A 231 -13.40 -20.18 14.09
C LEU A 231 -13.79 -19.24 15.25
N LYS A 232 -15.00 -18.65 15.22
CA LYS A 232 -15.55 -17.86 16.35
C LYS A 232 -15.92 -18.77 17.53
N GLY A 233 -16.55 -19.93 17.26
CA GLY A 233 -16.86 -20.93 18.28
C GLY A 233 -15.61 -21.45 18.98
N TYR A 234 -14.56 -21.76 18.23
CA TYR A 234 -13.25 -22.18 18.77
C TYR A 234 -12.59 -21.13 19.67
N LYS A 235 -12.82 -19.82 19.43
CA LYS A 235 -12.30 -18.73 20.28
C LYS A 235 -13.07 -18.59 21.60
N GLY A 236 -14.37 -18.90 21.63
CA GLY A 236 -15.17 -18.94 22.84
C GLY A 236 -14.63 -19.96 23.84
N CYS A 237 -14.25 -21.14 23.36
CA CYS A 237 -13.64 -22.22 24.17
C CYS A 237 -12.22 -21.88 24.67
N ARG A 238 -11.51 -20.93 24.05
CA ARG A 238 -10.10 -20.58 24.35
C ARG A 238 -9.91 -19.55 25.47
N LYS A 239 -10.98 -18.93 25.97
CA LYS A 239 -10.91 -18.08 27.17
C LYS A 239 -10.60 -18.88 28.43
N ILE A 240 -10.68 -20.21 28.38
CA ILE A 240 -10.50 -21.13 29.52
C ILE A 240 -9.09 -21.75 29.58
N GLY A 241 -8.26 -21.72 28.52
CA GLY A 241 -6.93 -22.37 28.50
C GLY A 241 -5.84 -21.46 27.92
N GLY A 242 -5.26 -20.63 28.76
CA GLY A 242 -4.28 -19.64 28.33
C GLY A 242 -2.81 -20.09 28.39
N LYS A 243 -1.97 -19.46 27.61
CA LYS A 243 -0.50 -19.23 27.65
C LYS A 243 0.44 -19.92 26.65
N VAL A 244 0.14 -21.06 26.05
CA VAL A 244 1.19 -21.80 25.28
C VAL A 244 1.26 -21.48 23.76
N ILE A 245 0.24 -20.87 23.16
CA ILE A 245 0.15 -20.73 21.70
C ILE A 245 0.52 -19.32 21.17
N LYS A 246 0.99 -18.42 22.02
CA LYS A 246 1.24 -17.01 21.64
C LYS A 246 2.46 -16.77 20.72
N LYS A 247 3.44 -17.65 20.68
CA LYS A 247 4.74 -17.38 20.03
C LYS A 247 4.86 -17.82 18.56
N THR A 248 4.11 -18.83 18.12
CA THR A 248 4.31 -19.46 16.79
C THR A 248 3.38 -18.97 15.69
N LEU A 249 2.32 -18.21 16.01
CA LEU A 249 1.28 -17.79 15.05
C LEU A 249 1.20 -16.26 14.82
N TYR A 250 2.13 -15.47 15.35
CA TYR A 250 1.94 -14.02 15.46
C TYR A 250 2.26 -13.22 14.18
N LYS A 251 3.18 -13.65 13.33
CA LYS A 251 3.60 -12.90 12.13
C LYS A 251 2.75 -13.15 10.87
N PRO A 252 2.44 -14.39 10.47
CA PRO A 252 1.47 -14.64 9.39
C PRO A 252 0.04 -14.27 9.80
N ALA A 253 -0.28 -14.40 11.11
CA ALA A 253 -1.58 -14.08 11.66
C ALA A 253 -1.95 -12.58 11.59
N LYS A 254 -1.00 -11.66 11.47
CA LYS A 254 -1.31 -10.22 11.42
C LYS A 254 -1.96 -9.84 10.08
N HIS A 255 -1.47 -10.37 8.98
CA HIS A 255 -2.08 -10.22 7.65
C HIS A 255 -3.39 -11.03 7.54
N PHE A 256 -3.39 -12.26 8.00
CA PHE A 256 -4.58 -13.12 8.08
C PHE A 256 -5.65 -12.60 9.08
N LYS A 257 -5.22 -11.93 10.16
CA LYS A 257 -6.11 -11.35 11.18
C LYS A 257 -6.88 -10.14 10.65
N LEU A 258 -6.28 -9.32 9.81
CA LEU A 258 -6.95 -8.22 9.10
C LEU A 258 -8.02 -8.76 8.13
N VAL A 259 -7.72 -9.80 7.38
CA VAL A 259 -8.61 -10.35 6.34
C VAL A 259 -9.82 -11.11 6.93
N TYR A 260 -9.67 -11.76 8.09
CA TYR A 260 -10.64 -12.78 8.54
C TYR A 260 -11.27 -12.55 9.92
N LEU A 261 -10.84 -11.58 10.70
CA LEU A 261 -11.32 -11.37 12.07
C LEU A 261 -12.31 -10.21 12.26
N SER A 262 -12.52 -9.39 11.25
CA SER A 262 -13.46 -8.26 11.28
C SER A 262 -14.64 -8.42 10.32
N ASN A 263 -15.06 -9.62 10.00
CA ASN A 263 -16.03 -9.88 8.92
C ASN A 263 -17.32 -9.05 9.04
N GLY A 264 -17.84 -8.79 10.24
CA GLY A 264 -19.02 -7.96 10.43
C GLY A 264 -18.76 -6.48 10.08
N LYS A 265 -17.67 -5.90 10.62
CA LYS A 265 -17.27 -4.50 10.34
C LYS A 265 -16.88 -4.36 8.87
N TYR A 266 -15.99 -5.23 8.36
CA TYR A 266 -15.51 -5.17 6.99
C TYR A 266 -16.66 -5.23 5.96
N ASN A 267 -17.58 -6.19 6.10
CA ASN A 267 -18.71 -6.29 5.18
C ASN A 267 -19.65 -5.07 5.28
N LYS A 268 -19.84 -4.52 6.48
CA LYS A 268 -20.60 -3.29 6.70
C LYS A 268 -19.91 -2.10 6.03
N ASP A 269 -18.61 -2.00 6.14
CA ASP A 269 -17.80 -0.92 5.52
C ASP A 269 -17.89 -1.00 3.99
N ILE A 270 -17.78 -2.20 3.39
CA ILE A 270 -18.01 -2.39 1.94
C ILE A 270 -19.43 -1.99 1.54
N GLN A 271 -20.47 -2.42 2.27
CA GLN A 271 -21.85 -2.02 1.96
C GLN A 271 -22.03 -0.50 2.04
N ASN A 272 -21.44 0.15 3.05
CA ASN A 272 -21.46 1.60 3.17
C ASN A 272 -20.77 2.28 1.97
N THR A 273 -19.59 1.80 1.56
CA THR A 273 -18.90 2.29 0.36
C THR A 273 -19.80 2.22 -0.87
N LEU A 274 -20.47 1.09 -1.10
CA LEU A 274 -21.37 0.92 -2.25
C LEU A 274 -22.58 1.87 -2.20
N LEU A 275 -23.14 2.10 -1.00
CA LEU A 275 -24.25 3.04 -0.82
C LEU A 275 -23.82 4.48 -1.11
N GLU A 276 -22.63 4.87 -0.63
CA GLU A 276 -22.11 6.22 -0.87
C GLU A 276 -21.74 6.44 -2.35
N ILE A 277 -21.20 5.44 -3.05
CA ILE A 277 -20.99 5.52 -4.51
C ILE A 277 -22.34 5.75 -5.24
N LYS A 278 -23.40 5.04 -4.85
CA LYS A 278 -24.71 5.21 -5.47
C LYS A 278 -25.31 6.60 -5.27
N LYS A 279 -24.96 7.29 -4.19
CA LYS A 279 -25.36 8.67 -3.90
C LYS A 279 -24.46 9.72 -4.57
N SER A 280 -23.26 9.34 -4.97
CA SER A 280 -22.29 10.27 -5.57
C SER A 280 -22.76 10.78 -6.94
N ASN A 281 -22.16 11.88 -7.36
CA ASN A 281 -22.26 12.40 -8.72
C ASN A 281 -21.28 11.66 -9.66
N ASP A 282 -20.83 12.31 -10.70
CA ASP A 282 -19.87 11.81 -11.67
C ASP A 282 -18.39 11.77 -11.18
N ILE A 283 -18.14 12.28 -9.97
CA ILE A 283 -16.82 12.27 -9.31
C ILE A 283 -16.91 11.51 -7.97
N VAL A 284 -15.93 10.65 -7.72
CA VAL A 284 -15.77 9.94 -6.44
C VAL A 284 -14.37 10.15 -5.89
N VAL A 285 -14.27 10.58 -4.64
CA VAL A 285 -13.00 10.70 -3.91
C VAL A 285 -12.96 9.69 -2.78
N PHE A 286 -12.19 8.64 -2.95
CA PHE A 286 -12.00 7.62 -1.92
C PHE A 286 -11.04 8.07 -0.84
N HIS A 287 -11.42 7.85 0.40
CA HIS A 287 -10.55 7.99 1.57
C HIS A 287 -10.73 6.82 2.54
N ASN A 288 -9.67 6.45 3.24
CA ASN A 288 -9.77 5.42 4.28
C ASN A 288 -10.22 6.05 5.60
N PRO A 289 -11.41 5.72 6.12
CA PRO A 289 -11.96 6.33 7.34
C PRO A 289 -11.16 6.03 8.61
N ASP A 290 -10.34 4.97 8.61
CA ASP A 290 -9.46 4.64 9.74
C ASP A 290 -8.17 5.51 9.77
N TRP A 291 -7.88 6.28 8.70
CA TRP A 291 -6.73 7.18 8.60
C TRP A 291 -7.15 8.63 8.87
N LEU A 292 -7.28 8.98 10.14
CA LEU A 292 -7.91 10.22 10.61
C LEU A 292 -7.35 11.49 9.94
N GLY A 293 -6.02 11.62 9.83
CA GLY A 293 -5.39 12.79 9.19
C GLY A 293 -5.70 12.89 7.70
N VAL A 294 -5.63 11.78 6.97
CA VAL A 294 -5.97 11.70 5.54
C VAL A 294 -7.46 12.00 5.32
N THR A 295 -8.31 11.41 6.16
CA THR A 295 -9.76 11.65 6.12
C THR A 295 -10.09 13.12 6.34
N SER A 296 -9.49 13.76 7.34
CA SER A 296 -9.70 15.19 7.61
C SER A 296 -9.27 16.05 6.41
N ALA A 297 -8.09 15.80 5.84
CA ALA A 297 -7.61 16.52 4.68
C ALA A 297 -8.51 16.31 3.43
N THR A 298 -9.03 15.10 3.25
CA THR A 298 -9.94 14.80 2.13
C THR A 298 -11.27 15.53 2.28
N ILE A 299 -11.84 15.56 3.49
CA ILE A 299 -13.09 16.27 3.78
C ILE A 299 -12.92 17.76 3.48
N GLU A 300 -11.84 18.38 3.94
CA GLU A 300 -11.62 19.81 3.75
C GLU A 300 -11.47 20.23 2.28
N LEU A 301 -10.96 19.33 1.42
CA LEU A 301 -10.71 19.62 0.00
C LEU A 301 -11.82 19.14 -0.93
N PHE A 302 -12.54 18.04 -0.57
CA PHE A 302 -13.40 17.29 -1.49
C PHE A 302 -14.68 16.79 -0.82
N ASP A 303 -15.26 17.53 0.13
CA ASP A 303 -16.40 17.06 0.95
C ASP A 303 -17.57 16.53 0.12
N GLU A 304 -17.95 17.24 -0.94
CA GLU A 304 -19.08 16.89 -1.81
C GLU A 304 -18.87 15.62 -2.66
N TYR A 305 -17.61 15.18 -2.84
CA TYR A 305 -17.23 14.02 -3.66
C TYR A 305 -16.73 12.82 -2.85
N ARG A 306 -16.64 12.97 -1.54
CA ARG A 306 -16.02 11.97 -0.67
C ARG A 306 -16.84 10.70 -0.55
N VAL A 307 -16.15 9.58 -0.65
CA VAL A 307 -16.72 8.25 -0.39
C VAL A 307 -15.79 7.51 0.56
N PRO A 308 -16.27 7.09 1.75
CA PRO A 308 -15.46 6.27 2.64
C PRO A 308 -15.24 4.90 2.02
N CYS A 309 -13.98 4.53 1.84
CA CYS A 309 -13.58 3.24 1.31
C CYS A 309 -12.32 2.77 2.06
N GLY A 310 -12.47 1.72 2.85
CA GLY A 310 -11.34 1.07 3.51
C GLY A 310 -10.54 0.21 2.53
N GLU A 311 -9.74 -0.70 3.09
CA GLU A 311 -8.99 -1.67 2.29
C GLU A 311 -9.95 -2.64 1.59
N LEU A 312 -9.69 -2.93 0.32
CA LEU A 312 -10.42 -3.91 -0.49
C LEU A 312 -9.64 -5.23 -0.49
N LEU A 313 -9.82 -6.01 0.57
CA LEU A 313 -9.02 -7.21 0.85
C LEU A 313 -9.37 -8.42 -0.02
N ARG A 314 -10.54 -8.41 -0.65
CA ARG A 314 -11.04 -9.51 -1.48
C ARG A 314 -11.30 -9.03 -2.90
N LYS A 315 -10.84 -9.78 -3.89
CA LYS A 315 -11.05 -9.46 -5.30
C LYS A 315 -12.53 -9.23 -5.65
N LYS A 316 -13.44 -10.03 -5.10
CA LYS A 316 -14.88 -9.84 -5.30
C LYS A 316 -15.38 -8.46 -4.86
N ASP A 317 -14.75 -7.86 -3.86
CA ASP A 317 -15.12 -6.54 -3.37
C ASP A 317 -14.56 -5.44 -4.29
N VAL A 318 -13.36 -5.66 -4.84
CA VAL A 318 -12.80 -4.81 -5.92
C VAL A 318 -13.74 -4.79 -7.11
N VAL A 319 -14.16 -5.97 -7.60
CA VAL A 319 -15.10 -6.10 -8.72
C VAL A 319 -16.44 -5.46 -8.39
N LYS A 320 -16.98 -5.69 -7.19
CA LYS A 320 -18.28 -5.15 -6.77
C LYS A 320 -18.27 -3.61 -6.69
N VAL A 321 -17.22 -3.05 -6.10
CA VAL A 321 -17.03 -1.60 -6.04
C VAL A 321 -16.85 -1.04 -7.45
N GLY A 322 -16.00 -1.67 -8.28
CA GLY A 322 -15.78 -1.26 -9.65
C GLY A 322 -17.04 -1.29 -10.51
N ASN A 323 -17.84 -2.35 -10.44
CA ASN A 323 -19.12 -2.42 -11.17
C ASN A 323 -20.08 -1.32 -10.71
N THR A 324 -20.19 -1.05 -9.41
CA THR A 324 -21.05 0.02 -8.90
C THR A 324 -20.62 1.40 -9.43
N ILE A 325 -19.31 1.66 -9.57
CA ILE A 325 -18.77 2.87 -10.18
C ILE A 325 -19.17 2.96 -11.66
N LEU A 326 -19.04 1.86 -12.41
CA LEU A 326 -19.37 1.80 -13.83
C LEU A 326 -20.87 1.93 -14.08
N GLU A 327 -21.70 1.23 -13.30
CA GLU A 327 -23.17 1.29 -13.36
C GLU A 327 -23.71 2.70 -13.03
N LYS A 328 -23.01 3.44 -12.16
CA LYS A 328 -23.34 4.82 -11.79
C LYS A 328 -22.82 5.84 -12.83
N ASP A 329 -22.05 5.39 -13.84
CA ASP A 329 -21.41 6.22 -14.86
C ASP A 329 -20.48 7.32 -14.29
N VAL A 330 -19.75 6.97 -13.22
CA VAL A 330 -18.76 7.85 -12.62
C VAL A 330 -17.66 8.15 -13.65
N LYS A 331 -17.40 9.43 -13.89
CA LYS A 331 -16.42 9.90 -14.88
C LYS A 331 -15.02 10.02 -14.31
N GLN A 332 -14.91 10.27 -13.01
CA GLN A 332 -13.63 10.50 -12.35
C GLN A 332 -13.56 9.84 -10.98
N VAL A 333 -12.47 9.12 -10.74
CA VAL A 333 -12.14 8.54 -9.43
C VAL A 333 -10.82 9.14 -8.94
N ILE A 334 -10.83 9.62 -7.70
CA ILE A 334 -9.64 10.16 -7.02
C ILE A 334 -9.37 9.28 -5.79
N PHE A 335 -8.17 8.73 -5.73
CA PHE A 335 -7.70 8.01 -4.55
C PHE A 335 -6.96 8.96 -3.62
N SER A 336 -7.58 9.32 -2.49
CA SER A 336 -6.93 10.14 -1.45
C SER A 336 -6.12 9.24 -0.52
N ALA A 337 -4.91 8.97 -0.90
CA ALA A 337 -3.94 7.97 -0.46
C ALA A 337 -3.94 6.70 -1.34
N MET A 338 -3.31 5.61 -0.87
CA MET A 338 -3.34 4.31 -1.55
C MET A 338 -3.49 3.18 -0.52
N CYS A 339 -4.62 2.51 -0.55
CA CYS A 339 -4.94 1.36 0.29
C CYS A 339 -4.80 0.04 -0.46
N ILE A 340 -4.79 -1.07 0.27
CA ILE A 340 -4.83 -2.41 -0.32
C ILE A 340 -6.08 -2.55 -1.19
N GLY A 341 -5.92 -3.07 -2.40
CA GLY A 341 -7.01 -3.30 -3.35
C GLY A 341 -7.41 -2.09 -4.20
N TRP A 342 -6.90 -0.88 -3.90
CA TRP A 342 -7.21 0.31 -4.70
C TRP A 342 -6.43 0.33 -6.02
N LYS A 343 -5.22 -0.19 -6.05
CA LYS A 343 -4.45 -0.42 -7.28
C LYS A 343 -5.24 -1.33 -8.22
N GLU A 344 -5.68 -2.47 -7.71
CA GLU A 344 -6.48 -3.45 -8.44
C GLU A 344 -7.80 -2.85 -8.93
N LEU A 345 -8.44 -1.99 -8.13
CA LEU A 345 -9.65 -1.27 -8.51
C LEU A 345 -9.38 -0.29 -9.67
N ALA A 346 -8.28 0.46 -9.61
CA ALA A 346 -7.91 1.39 -10.68
C ALA A 346 -7.71 0.66 -12.02
N TYR A 347 -6.97 -0.44 -11.99
CA TYR A 347 -6.75 -1.27 -13.18
C TYR A 347 -8.05 -1.92 -13.67
N TYR A 348 -8.89 -2.40 -12.77
CA TYR A 348 -10.21 -2.94 -13.13
C TYR A 348 -11.06 -1.90 -13.86
N LEU A 349 -11.12 -0.68 -13.34
CA LEU A 349 -11.88 0.41 -13.94
C LEU A 349 -11.34 0.79 -15.32
N LYS A 350 -10.04 0.97 -15.47
CA LYS A 350 -9.40 1.30 -16.75
C LYS A 350 -9.63 0.22 -17.81
N ARG A 351 -9.56 -1.06 -17.42
CA ARG A 351 -9.83 -2.18 -18.33
C ARG A 351 -11.29 -2.20 -18.82
N LYS A 352 -12.25 -1.83 -17.97
CA LYS A 352 -13.68 -1.82 -18.32
C LYS A 352 -14.11 -0.55 -19.02
N ASN A 353 -13.48 0.57 -18.71
CA ASN A 353 -13.78 1.88 -19.29
C ASN A 353 -12.50 2.73 -19.36
N THR A 354 -11.86 2.77 -20.51
CA THR A 354 -10.62 3.52 -20.74
C THR A 354 -10.79 5.03 -20.58
N SER A 355 -12.01 5.56 -20.75
CA SER A 355 -12.30 6.99 -20.66
C SER A 355 -12.41 7.50 -19.21
N ILE A 356 -12.58 6.61 -18.23
CA ILE A 356 -12.66 7.03 -16.83
C ILE A 356 -11.35 7.69 -16.40
N LYS A 357 -11.44 8.90 -15.83
CA LYS A 357 -10.26 9.60 -15.31
C LYS A 357 -9.93 9.07 -13.91
N ILE A 358 -8.69 8.66 -13.70
CA ILE A 358 -8.21 8.23 -12.39
C ILE A 358 -7.09 9.16 -11.94
N LYS A 359 -7.18 9.67 -10.72
CA LYS A 359 -6.20 10.54 -10.08
C LYS A 359 -5.84 10.02 -8.72
N ALA A 360 -4.69 10.40 -8.20
CA ALA A 360 -4.28 10.07 -6.84
C ALA A 360 -3.87 11.34 -6.08
N PHE A 361 -4.18 11.38 -4.79
CA PHE A 361 -3.73 12.40 -3.87
C PHE A 361 -2.88 11.77 -2.78
N TRP A 362 -1.57 12.03 -2.81
CA TRP A 362 -0.60 11.47 -1.89
C TRP A 362 -0.34 12.39 -0.71
N HIS A 363 -0.49 11.86 0.51
CA HIS A 363 -0.33 12.59 1.76
C HIS A 363 1.03 12.36 2.44
N GLY A 364 1.88 11.53 1.86
CA GLY A 364 3.17 11.17 2.43
C GLY A 364 4.33 12.04 1.98
N SER A 365 5.38 12.10 2.79
CA SER A 365 6.70 12.61 2.41
C SER A 365 7.63 11.44 2.03
N ILE A 366 8.77 11.74 1.38
CA ILE A 366 9.76 10.70 1.06
C ILE A 366 10.34 10.07 2.34
N SER A 367 10.51 10.84 3.41
CA SER A 367 11.02 10.34 4.69
C SER A 367 10.08 9.36 5.42
N GLN A 368 8.85 9.17 4.95
CA GLN A 368 7.93 8.15 5.48
C GLN A 368 8.24 6.73 4.97
N VAL A 369 9.37 6.52 4.33
CA VAL A 369 9.88 5.17 3.93
C VAL A 369 9.99 4.21 5.12
N SER A 370 10.25 4.75 6.34
CA SER A 370 10.32 3.95 7.56
C SER A 370 8.98 3.39 8.01
N GLU A 371 7.88 3.95 7.51
CA GLU A 371 6.55 3.41 7.78
C GLU A 371 6.32 2.14 6.95
N PRO A 372 5.77 1.08 7.57
CA PRO A 372 5.43 -0.14 6.85
C PRO A 372 4.57 0.19 5.62
N TYR A 373 5.03 -0.23 4.45
CA TYR A 373 4.37 -0.02 3.15
C TYR A 373 4.35 1.42 2.61
N GLY A 374 4.88 2.43 3.31
CA GLY A 374 4.86 3.82 2.85
C GLY A 374 5.58 4.01 1.52
N TRP A 375 6.82 3.53 1.43
CA TRP A 375 7.61 3.60 0.20
C TRP A 375 7.02 2.75 -0.93
N GLN A 376 6.62 1.52 -0.63
CA GLN A 376 6.01 0.63 -1.61
C GLN A 376 4.79 1.27 -2.26
N ARG A 377 3.91 1.89 -1.47
CA ARG A 377 2.72 2.57 -1.99
C ARG A 377 3.06 3.77 -2.87
N ASN A 378 4.11 4.51 -2.52
CA ASN A 378 4.57 5.61 -3.35
C ASN A 378 5.12 5.13 -4.68
N MET A 379 5.90 4.04 -4.69
CA MET A 379 6.39 3.42 -5.94
C MET A 379 5.25 2.90 -6.80
N GLU A 380 4.27 2.20 -6.21
CA GLU A 380 3.08 1.74 -6.93
C GLU A 380 2.34 2.91 -7.61
N LEU A 381 2.22 4.06 -6.93
CA LEU A 381 1.60 5.26 -7.50
C LEU A 381 2.43 5.86 -8.65
N ILE A 382 3.75 5.89 -8.51
CA ILE A 382 4.67 6.34 -9.57
C ILE A 382 4.52 5.46 -10.81
N ASP A 383 4.50 4.14 -10.64
CA ASP A 383 4.33 3.18 -11.73
C ASP A 383 2.98 3.40 -12.43
N MET A 384 1.89 3.54 -11.66
CA MET A 384 0.56 3.82 -12.20
C MET A 384 0.43 5.18 -12.92
N CYS A 385 1.27 6.15 -12.56
CA CYS A 385 1.35 7.42 -13.31
C CYS A 385 2.11 7.23 -14.63
N LYS A 386 3.18 6.45 -14.63
CA LYS A 386 4.00 6.18 -15.82
C LYS A 386 3.27 5.34 -16.86
N ASP A 387 2.46 4.38 -16.43
CA ASP A 387 1.65 3.54 -17.31
C ASP A 387 0.33 4.20 -17.77
N GLY A 388 0.05 5.43 -17.30
CA GLY A 388 -1.13 6.21 -17.70
C GLY A 388 -2.41 5.82 -16.96
N THR A 389 -2.38 4.87 -16.03
CA THR A 389 -3.55 4.53 -15.19
C THR A 389 -3.97 5.72 -14.34
N ILE A 390 -3.01 6.43 -13.72
CA ILE A 390 -3.24 7.68 -13.00
C ILE A 390 -2.85 8.85 -13.92
N SER A 391 -3.83 9.67 -14.26
CA SER A 391 -3.65 10.80 -15.16
C SER A 391 -3.02 12.04 -14.51
N VAL A 392 -3.24 12.24 -13.19
CA VAL A 392 -2.68 13.35 -12.41
C VAL A 392 -2.37 12.90 -11.00
N PHE A 393 -1.19 13.25 -10.52
CA PHE A 393 -0.71 12.98 -9.18
C PHE A 393 -0.77 14.23 -8.32
N GLY A 394 -1.60 14.24 -7.28
CA GLY A 394 -1.68 15.29 -6.29
C GLY A 394 -0.71 15.04 -5.13
N THR A 395 -0.04 16.05 -4.65
CA THR A 395 0.75 15.99 -3.41
C THR A 395 0.52 17.24 -2.56
N CYS A 396 0.48 17.07 -1.24
CA CYS A 396 0.37 18.18 -0.30
C CYS A 396 1.73 18.70 0.21
N LYS A 397 2.85 18.21 -0.32
CA LYS A 397 4.20 18.72 -0.04
C LYS A 397 4.75 19.48 -1.24
N ALA A 398 4.86 20.81 -1.13
CA ALA A 398 5.25 21.67 -2.24
C ALA A 398 6.61 21.29 -2.86
N SER A 399 7.60 20.92 -2.02
CA SER A 399 8.93 20.51 -2.48
C SER A 399 8.92 19.24 -3.34
N LEU A 400 7.92 18.36 -3.21
CA LEU A 400 7.81 17.14 -3.99
C LEU A 400 7.22 17.34 -5.39
N VAL A 401 6.55 18.47 -5.64
CA VAL A 401 5.98 18.75 -6.98
C VAL A 401 7.05 18.73 -8.06
N LYS A 402 8.17 19.41 -7.83
CA LYS A 402 9.31 19.45 -8.78
C LYS A 402 9.93 18.06 -8.93
N PHE A 403 10.06 17.31 -7.83
CA PHE A 403 10.58 15.95 -7.84
C PHE A 403 9.77 15.03 -8.76
N TYR A 404 8.45 14.95 -8.57
CA TYR A 404 7.60 14.08 -9.40
C TYR A 404 7.52 14.57 -10.86
N LYS A 405 7.53 15.89 -11.09
CA LYS A 405 7.60 16.45 -12.46
C LYS A 405 8.88 16.04 -13.18
N ASN A 406 10.01 15.98 -12.48
CA ASN A 406 11.29 15.53 -13.06
C ASN A 406 11.27 14.02 -13.40
N LEU A 407 10.37 13.23 -12.80
CA LEU A 407 10.11 11.85 -13.18
C LEU A 407 9.13 11.71 -14.36
N GLY A 408 8.73 12.81 -15.01
CA GLY A 408 7.75 12.82 -16.10
C GLY A 408 6.29 12.73 -15.64
N ILE A 409 6.01 12.84 -14.34
CA ILE A 409 4.67 12.68 -13.78
C ILE A 409 3.92 14.03 -13.78
N LYS A 410 2.72 14.06 -14.36
CA LYS A 410 1.82 15.22 -14.29
C LYS A 410 1.36 15.42 -12.85
N THR A 411 1.92 16.43 -12.17
CA THR A 411 1.78 16.61 -10.72
C THR A 411 1.13 17.95 -10.40
N HIS A 412 0.22 17.96 -9.42
CA HIS A 412 -0.44 19.14 -8.88
C HIS A 412 -0.21 19.29 -7.36
N PHE A 413 -0.07 20.54 -6.90
CA PHE A 413 0.06 20.87 -5.49
C PHE A 413 -1.30 21.12 -4.85
N LEU A 414 -1.68 20.30 -3.89
CA LEU A 414 -2.91 20.44 -3.11
C LEU A 414 -2.60 21.04 -1.74
N LYS A 415 -3.26 22.13 -1.40
CA LYS A 415 -3.07 22.84 -0.13
C LYS A 415 -4.06 22.34 0.91
N ASN A 416 -3.60 21.53 1.86
CA ASN A 416 -4.44 21.10 2.99
C ASN A 416 -4.84 22.30 3.83
N THR A 417 -6.08 22.34 4.29
CA THR A 417 -6.58 23.32 5.23
C THR A 417 -7.44 22.66 6.32
N VAL A 418 -7.85 23.45 7.29
CA VAL A 418 -8.79 23.04 8.33
C VAL A 418 -9.82 24.14 8.50
N ASN A 419 -11.10 23.78 8.47
CA ASN A 419 -12.19 24.66 8.84
C ASN A 419 -13.02 23.96 9.92
N LEU A 420 -13.15 24.58 11.07
CA LEU A 420 -13.98 24.04 12.14
C LEU A 420 -15.42 24.55 11.97
N PRO A 421 -16.43 23.67 11.99
CA PRO A 421 -17.84 24.07 11.86
C PRO A 421 -18.32 24.92 13.03
N GLU A 422 -17.69 24.77 14.20
CA GLU A 422 -18.04 25.48 15.41
C GLU A 422 -16.77 26.02 16.08
N LYS A 423 -16.85 27.23 16.65
CA LYS A 423 -15.78 27.78 17.48
C LYS A 423 -15.63 26.95 18.74
N ILE A 424 -14.41 26.56 19.04
CA ILE A 424 -14.07 25.92 20.31
C ILE A 424 -13.98 26.99 21.36
N LYS A 425 -14.82 26.91 22.41
CA LYS A 425 -14.80 27.80 23.55
C LYS A 425 -14.37 27.00 24.78
N GLU A 426 -13.15 27.22 25.21
CA GLU A 426 -12.57 26.59 26.39
C GLU A 426 -11.79 27.66 27.17
N GLU A 427 -11.83 27.57 28.50
CA GLU A 427 -11.01 28.42 29.35
C GLU A 427 -9.55 27.97 29.33
N LYS A 428 -8.63 28.93 29.27
CA LYS A 428 -7.19 28.64 29.31
C LYS A 428 -6.81 28.07 30.69
N ASN A 429 -5.84 27.15 30.68
CA ASN A 429 -5.24 26.69 31.94
C ASN A 429 -4.60 27.85 32.69
N LYS A 430 -4.69 27.84 34.02
CA LYS A 430 -4.14 28.91 34.88
C LYS A 430 -2.60 28.98 34.79
N ASN A 431 -1.96 27.85 34.66
CA ASN A 431 -0.49 27.73 34.52
C ASN A 431 -0.10 27.66 33.05
N ILE A 432 1.16 28.03 32.75
CA ILE A 432 1.72 27.84 31.43
C ILE A 432 1.66 26.34 31.09
N THR A 433 0.84 25.98 30.09
CA THR A 433 0.66 24.63 29.66
C THR A 433 1.02 24.53 28.17
N ILE A 434 1.96 23.63 27.84
CA ILE A 434 2.41 23.40 26.49
C ILE A 434 1.86 22.05 26.03
N GLY A 435 1.11 22.06 24.93
CA GLY A 435 0.56 20.83 24.33
C GLY A 435 1.54 20.17 23.36
N LEU A 436 1.74 18.86 23.50
CA LEU A 436 2.56 18.04 22.63
C LEU A 436 1.74 16.84 22.15
N TYR A 437 1.27 16.90 20.90
CA TYR A 437 0.29 15.95 20.38
C TYR A 437 0.82 15.19 19.17
N ALA A 438 0.37 13.93 19.04
CA ALA A 438 0.79 13.00 18.01
C ALA A 438 2.30 12.67 17.99
N ALA A 439 3.04 13.01 19.05
CA ALA A 439 4.43 12.64 19.20
C ALA A 439 4.52 11.28 19.92
N LYS A 440 5.24 10.31 19.31
CA LYS A 440 5.46 8.97 19.84
C LYS A 440 6.96 8.70 19.90
N LYS A 441 7.41 8.00 20.93
CA LYS A 441 8.82 7.63 21.10
C LYS A 441 9.38 6.81 19.92
N ASP A 442 8.56 5.92 19.37
CA ASP A 442 8.95 5.02 18.27
C ASP A 442 8.92 5.72 16.90
N ASP A 443 8.49 6.98 16.83
CA ASP A 443 8.49 7.79 15.62
C ASP A 443 9.47 8.96 15.75
N TRP A 444 10.74 8.72 15.42
CA TRP A 444 11.82 9.71 15.49
C TRP A 444 11.47 11.03 14.78
N ARG A 445 10.66 10.96 13.70
CA ARG A 445 10.25 12.13 12.92
C ARG A 445 9.46 13.14 13.75
N LYS A 446 8.82 12.70 14.83
CA LYS A 446 7.98 13.53 15.69
C LYS A 446 8.78 14.32 16.73
N ASN A 447 10.09 14.09 16.84
CA ASN A 447 10.98 14.84 17.71
C ASN A 447 10.46 14.99 19.17
N LEU A 448 9.97 13.89 19.74
CA LEU A 448 9.36 13.91 21.07
C LEU A 448 10.32 14.47 22.13
N PHE A 449 11.51 13.89 22.23
CA PHE A 449 12.46 14.22 23.31
C PHE A 449 13.10 15.60 23.15
N GLY A 450 13.36 16.07 21.93
CA GLY A 450 13.85 17.43 21.66
C GLY A 450 12.84 18.49 22.10
N GLN A 451 11.55 18.24 21.86
CA GLN A 451 10.47 19.13 22.31
C GLN A 451 10.30 19.11 23.83
N LEU A 452 10.44 17.95 24.51
CA LEU A 452 10.43 17.87 25.98
C LEU A 452 11.59 18.69 26.59
N ALA A 453 12.79 18.53 26.05
CA ALA A 453 13.95 19.30 26.49
C ALA A 453 13.74 20.81 26.30
N ALA A 454 13.12 21.24 25.23
CA ALA A 454 12.79 22.65 25.01
C ALA A 454 11.80 23.21 26.07
N VAL A 455 10.76 22.44 26.39
CA VAL A 455 9.76 22.86 27.39
C VAL A 455 10.38 22.97 28.76
N SER A 456 11.39 22.16 29.13
CA SER A 456 12.08 22.28 30.43
C SER A 456 12.82 23.61 30.64
N LEU A 457 13.09 24.34 29.54
CA LEU A 457 13.67 25.69 29.60
C LEU A 457 12.62 26.80 29.81
N ILE A 458 11.35 26.43 29.95
CA ILE A 458 10.26 27.36 30.27
C ILE A 458 9.91 27.22 31.75
N LYS A 459 10.13 28.27 32.51
CA LYS A 459 9.90 28.27 33.97
C LYS A 459 8.44 27.94 34.32
N ASP A 460 8.23 27.04 35.27
CA ASP A 460 6.94 26.61 35.80
C ASP A 460 5.95 26.04 34.76
N ALA A 461 6.48 25.55 33.61
CA ALA A 461 5.66 24.96 32.57
C ALA A 461 5.14 23.56 32.95
N THR A 462 3.91 23.30 32.55
CA THR A 462 3.30 21.95 32.52
C THR A 462 3.23 21.50 31.08
N ILE A 463 3.56 20.25 30.82
CA ILE A 463 3.40 19.66 29.49
C ILE A 463 2.18 18.74 29.43
N ASP A 464 1.41 18.83 28.34
CA ASP A 464 0.25 17.99 28.05
C ASP A 464 0.52 17.11 26.85
N ILE A 465 0.71 15.79 27.09
CA ILE A 465 1.16 14.82 26.07
C ILE A 465 0.00 13.88 25.67
N ILE A 466 -0.24 13.73 24.36
CA ILE A 466 -1.19 12.76 23.80
C ILE A 466 -0.62 12.12 22.52
N PRO A 467 -0.55 10.80 22.46
CA PRO A 467 -0.81 9.84 23.55
C PRO A 467 0.26 9.92 24.64
N PHE A 468 -0.17 9.74 25.87
CA PHE A 468 0.74 9.68 27.01
C PHE A 468 1.63 8.44 26.90
N ASP A 469 2.94 8.64 27.02
CA ASP A 469 3.93 7.56 27.03
C ASP A 469 4.67 7.59 28.38
N PRO A 470 4.75 6.47 29.11
CA PRO A 470 5.40 6.42 30.42
C PRO A 470 6.89 6.81 30.39
N GLU A 471 7.64 6.41 29.36
CA GLU A 471 9.08 6.76 29.22
C GLU A 471 9.24 8.26 28.94
N ALA A 472 8.38 8.82 28.08
CA ALA A 472 8.37 10.26 27.84
C ALA A 472 8.02 11.04 29.10
N ALA A 473 7.12 10.53 29.94
CA ALA A 473 6.79 11.12 31.22
C ALA A 473 7.96 11.04 32.21
N GLU A 474 8.69 9.93 32.23
CA GLU A 474 9.90 9.77 33.05
C GLU A 474 10.98 10.78 32.64
N VAL A 475 11.25 10.91 31.34
CA VAL A 475 12.20 11.92 30.83
C VAL A 475 11.76 13.33 31.20
N ALA A 476 10.48 13.65 31.04
CA ALA A 476 9.94 14.97 31.41
C ALA A 476 10.09 15.23 32.91
N HIS A 477 9.84 14.24 33.77
CA HIS A 477 10.06 14.33 35.22
C HIS A 477 11.53 14.59 35.54
N ASN A 478 12.46 13.85 34.91
CA ASN A 478 13.91 14.05 35.11
C ASN A 478 14.37 15.44 34.66
N LEU A 479 13.65 16.07 33.75
CA LEU A 479 13.83 17.44 33.30
C LEU A 479 13.09 18.47 34.18
N GLY A 480 12.49 18.05 35.30
CA GLY A 480 11.77 18.93 36.24
C GLY A 480 10.37 19.38 35.76
N LEU A 481 9.82 18.75 34.73
CA LEU A 481 8.51 19.12 34.18
C LEU A 481 7.35 18.43 34.93
N LYS A 482 6.25 19.16 35.07
CA LYS A 482 4.94 18.57 35.40
C LYS A 482 4.31 18.05 34.14
N VAL A 483 3.82 16.78 34.18
CA VAL A 483 3.25 16.11 33.02
C VAL A 483 1.77 15.83 33.26
N THR A 484 0.98 16.12 32.24
CA THR A 484 -0.41 15.66 32.11
C THR A 484 -0.57 14.95 30.76
N GLY A 485 -1.59 14.12 30.63
CA GLY A 485 -1.80 13.44 29.35
C GLY A 485 -2.88 12.38 29.40
N VAL A 486 -3.09 11.72 28.27
CA VAL A 486 -4.01 10.60 28.10
C VAL A 486 -3.30 9.53 27.28
N ASP A 487 -3.36 8.27 27.72
CA ASP A 487 -2.66 7.11 27.13
C ASP A 487 -3.24 6.59 25.80
N ARG A 488 -4.28 7.25 25.27
CA ARG A 488 -4.96 6.89 24.03
C ARG A 488 -5.14 8.09 23.11
N ALA A 489 -5.32 7.80 21.83
CA ALA A 489 -5.76 8.82 20.88
C ALA A 489 -7.16 9.33 21.27
N LEU A 490 -7.35 10.62 21.22
CA LEU A 490 -8.63 11.26 21.49
C LEU A 490 -9.46 11.44 20.21
N PRO A 491 -10.80 11.39 20.29
CA PRO A 491 -11.66 11.91 19.25
C PRO A 491 -11.32 13.37 18.92
N ARG A 492 -11.40 13.74 17.62
CA ARG A 492 -10.98 15.08 17.14
C ARG A 492 -11.57 16.23 17.99
N LYS A 493 -12.86 16.16 18.33
CA LYS A 493 -13.54 17.20 19.13
C LYS A 493 -12.92 17.36 20.52
N GLU A 494 -12.58 16.25 21.17
CA GLU A 494 -11.94 16.26 22.50
C GLU A 494 -10.49 16.78 22.42
N LEU A 495 -9.75 16.38 21.39
CA LEU A 495 -8.40 16.86 21.16
C LEU A 495 -8.38 18.39 20.95
N LEU A 496 -9.27 18.92 20.13
CA LEU A 496 -9.38 20.36 19.87
C LEU A 496 -9.72 21.14 21.13
N LYS A 497 -10.62 20.67 21.99
CA LYS A 497 -10.91 21.27 23.29
C LYS A 497 -9.67 21.31 24.18
N ARG A 498 -8.89 20.25 24.15
CA ARG A 498 -7.67 20.15 24.93
C ARG A 498 -6.60 21.12 24.43
N MET A 499 -6.40 21.18 23.11
CA MET A 499 -5.53 22.17 22.47
C MET A 499 -5.92 23.61 22.84
N ALA A 500 -7.22 23.89 22.86
CA ALA A 500 -7.76 25.23 23.18
C ALA A 500 -7.41 25.71 24.60
N ARG A 501 -7.24 24.80 25.56
CA ARG A 501 -6.91 25.11 26.96
C ARG A 501 -5.44 25.46 27.16
N ASN A 502 -4.56 25.10 26.26
CA ASN A 502 -3.11 25.30 26.39
C ASN A 502 -2.71 26.75 26.13
N THR A 503 -1.57 27.15 26.68
CA THR A 503 -0.94 28.41 26.37
C THR A 503 -0.39 28.43 24.94
N VAL A 504 0.37 27.39 24.58
CA VAL A 504 0.93 27.17 23.24
C VAL A 504 0.94 25.67 22.96
N ASN A 505 0.78 25.27 21.70
CA ASN A 505 1.01 23.90 21.27
C ASN A 505 2.31 23.79 20.47
N LEU A 506 2.99 22.65 20.58
CA LEU A 506 4.21 22.33 19.84
C LEU A 506 3.95 21.27 18.79
N TYR A 507 4.51 21.50 17.61
CA TYR A 507 4.59 20.53 16.54
C TYR A 507 5.90 20.67 15.75
N VAL A 508 7.01 20.68 16.46
CA VAL A 508 8.37 20.83 15.90
C VAL A 508 8.90 19.44 15.55
N THR A 509 8.52 18.96 14.39
CA THR A 509 8.85 17.62 13.88
C THR A 509 10.00 17.69 12.88
N PHE A 510 10.79 16.62 12.73
CA PHE A 510 11.88 16.56 11.75
C PHE A 510 11.37 16.34 10.32
N SER A 511 10.22 15.71 10.14
CA SER A 511 9.66 15.50 8.82
C SER A 511 8.15 15.31 8.84
N GLU A 512 7.50 16.12 8.03
CA GLU A 512 6.07 16.04 7.75
C GLU A 512 5.77 16.38 6.29
N CYS A 513 4.55 16.11 5.86
CA CYS A 513 4.08 16.51 4.54
C CYS A 513 3.29 17.83 4.63
N ALA A 514 2.08 17.77 5.16
CA ALA A 514 1.22 18.91 5.43
C ALA A 514 0.35 18.57 6.64
N PRO A 515 0.90 18.68 7.87
CA PRO A 515 0.21 18.26 9.08
C PRO A 515 -1.01 19.13 9.37
N MET A 516 -2.11 18.53 9.75
CA MET A 516 -3.35 19.27 10.08
C MET A 516 -3.25 19.98 11.43
N LEU A 517 -2.51 19.40 12.37
CA LEU A 517 -2.44 19.80 13.77
C LEU A 517 -2.06 21.27 14.01
N PRO A 518 -1.09 21.89 13.31
CA PRO A 518 -0.79 23.30 13.49
C PRO A 518 -1.98 24.21 13.16
N ILE A 519 -2.68 23.93 12.06
CA ILE A 519 -3.88 24.71 11.68
C ILE A 519 -5.02 24.43 12.66
N GLU A 520 -5.25 23.16 13.04
CA GLU A 520 -6.25 22.77 14.07
C GLU A 520 -6.03 23.49 15.39
N SER A 521 -4.79 23.67 15.81
CA SER A 521 -4.43 24.41 17.01
C SER A 521 -4.87 25.89 16.93
N PHE A 522 -4.59 26.56 15.83
CA PHE A 522 -5.00 27.94 15.62
C PHE A 522 -6.52 28.09 15.52
N GLU A 523 -7.18 27.20 14.80
CA GLU A 523 -8.64 27.19 14.71
C GLU A 523 -9.32 26.90 16.08
N ALA A 524 -8.66 26.13 16.94
CA ALA A 524 -9.07 25.94 18.33
C ALA A 524 -8.72 27.14 19.23
N GLY A 525 -8.04 28.17 18.72
CA GLY A 525 -7.72 29.40 19.43
C GLY A 525 -6.37 29.42 20.15
N THR A 526 -5.45 28.48 19.85
CA THR A 526 -4.13 28.39 20.46
C THR A 526 -3.02 28.42 19.44
N VAL A 527 -2.00 29.25 19.68
CA VAL A 527 -0.80 29.33 18.84
C VAL A 527 -0.09 27.98 18.79
N CYS A 528 0.46 27.63 17.63
CA CYS A 528 1.26 26.41 17.45
C CYS A 528 2.62 26.75 16.84
N ILE A 529 3.69 26.29 17.51
CA ILE A 529 5.07 26.37 17.00
C ILE A 529 5.33 25.15 16.14
N THR A 530 6.01 25.34 15.00
CA THR A 530 6.28 24.29 14.01
C THR A 530 7.75 24.25 13.63
N GLY A 531 8.18 23.12 13.07
CA GLY A 531 9.44 23.03 12.33
C GLY A 531 9.33 23.61 10.91
N ASN A 532 10.44 23.65 10.20
CA ASN A 532 10.57 24.19 8.85
C ASN A 532 10.46 23.11 7.75
N ASN A 533 9.71 22.06 7.97
CA ASN A 533 9.62 20.93 7.06
C ASN A 533 8.29 20.85 6.27
N HIS A 534 7.44 21.85 6.38
CA HIS A 534 6.20 22.03 5.62
C HIS A 534 6.03 23.49 5.16
N HIS A 535 5.04 23.77 4.34
CA HIS A 535 4.93 25.02 3.60
C HIS A 535 4.03 26.11 4.25
N TYR A 536 3.49 25.89 5.45
CA TYR A 536 2.42 26.75 5.94
C TYR A 536 2.86 28.20 6.19
N PHE A 537 3.87 28.39 7.00
CA PHE A 537 4.23 29.72 7.47
C PHE A 537 5.54 30.26 6.86
N THR A 538 6.32 29.39 6.23
CA THR A 538 7.58 29.77 5.56
C THR A 538 7.34 30.80 4.46
N GLY A 539 8.14 31.87 4.42
CA GLY A 539 7.98 32.99 3.48
C GLY A 539 6.85 33.96 3.86
N THR A 540 6.29 33.88 5.07
CA THR A 540 5.24 34.77 5.57
C THR A 540 5.69 35.55 6.81
N GLU A 541 4.93 36.60 7.20
CA GLU A 541 5.18 37.33 8.45
C GLU A 541 5.11 36.46 9.70
N LEU A 542 4.47 35.27 9.62
CA LEU A 542 4.35 34.32 10.71
C LEU A 542 5.61 33.48 10.92
N GLU A 543 6.51 33.41 9.96
CA GLU A 543 7.71 32.58 10.01
C GLU A 543 8.60 32.93 11.20
N GLU A 544 8.85 34.22 11.41
CA GLU A 544 9.66 34.71 12.53
C GLU A 544 9.12 34.25 13.91
N TYR A 545 7.81 34.13 14.03
CA TYR A 545 7.16 33.80 15.30
C TYR A 545 6.93 32.31 15.51
N LEU A 546 6.73 31.54 14.43
CA LEU A 546 6.20 30.19 14.50
C LEU A 546 7.14 29.09 14.02
N VAL A 547 8.05 29.41 13.10
CA VAL A 547 8.88 28.40 12.46
C VAL A 547 10.24 28.30 13.16
N VAL A 548 10.61 27.10 13.57
CA VAL A 548 11.93 26.78 14.12
C VAL A 548 12.84 26.34 12.99
N ASP A 549 13.96 27.03 12.81
CA ASP A 549 14.89 26.76 11.70
C ASP A 549 15.76 25.53 11.93
N ASN A 550 16.03 25.20 13.19
CA ASN A 550 16.74 23.99 13.57
C ASN A 550 15.94 23.22 14.62
N GLU A 551 15.22 22.21 14.16
CA GLU A 551 14.35 21.36 14.97
C GLU A 551 15.10 20.49 15.99
N GLU A 552 16.41 20.31 15.82
CA GLU A 552 17.26 19.60 16.78
C GLU A 552 17.68 20.43 18.00
N SER A 553 17.47 21.75 17.95
CA SER A 553 17.90 22.67 19.02
C SER A 553 16.79 22.94 20.03
N PRO A 554 16.83 22.32 21.23
CA PRO A 554 15.86 22.65 22.29
C PRO A 554 15.88 24.12 22.70
N VAL A 555 17.04 24.78 22.61
CA VAL A 555 17.19 26.21 22.93
C VAL A 555 16.39 27.06 21.94
N MET A 556 16.55 26.83 20.63
CA MET A 556 15.80 27.58 19.60
C MET A 556 14.28 27.34 19.71
N ILE A 557 13.87 26.11 20.01
CA ILE A 557 12.45 25.80 20.25
C ILE A 557 11.94 26.59 21.47
N ALA A 558 12.71 26.63 22.56
CA ALA A 558 12.33 27.35 23.78
C ALA A 558 12.29 28.87 23.57
N GLU A 559 13.21 29.45 22.82
CA GLU A 559 13.20 30.88 22.45
C GLU A 559 11.95 31.20 21.61
N LYS A 560 11.60 30.39 20.67
CA LYS A 560 10.40 30.53 19.87
C LYS A 560 9.13 30.42 20.72
N LEU A 561 9.10 29.49 21.70
CA LEU A 561 8.00 29.40 22.69
C LEU A 561 7.86 30.68 23.52
N LYS A 562 8.94 31.19 24.08
CA LYS A 562 8.94 32.44 24.88
C LYS A 562 8.42 33.60 24.05
N ASN A 563 8.90 33.73 22.81
CA ASN A 563 8.46 34.77 21.88
C ASN A 563 6.97 34.64 21.53
N ALA A 564 6.48 33.43 21.27
CA ALA A 564 5.08 33.18 20.95
C ALA A 564 4.14 33.45 22.12
N ILE A 565 4.52 33.10 23.36
CA ILE A 565 3.75 33.41 24.57
C ILE A 565 3.63 34.91 24.73
N LYS A 566 4.72 35.66 24.55
CA LYS A 566 4.75 37.14 24.68
C LYS A 566 3.91 37.83 23.60
N ASN A 567 3.84 37.28 22.38
CA ASN A 567 3.21 37.93 21.23
C ASN A 567 1.91 37.23 20.78
N GLU A 568 1.27 36.46 21.67
CA GLU A 568 0.12 35.60 21.30
C GLU A 568 -0.95 36.32 20.48
N GLN A 569 -1.38 37.51 20.96
CA GLN A 569 -2.46 38.28 20.31
C GLN A 569 -2.05 38.76 18.91
N LYS A 570 -0.84 39.28 18.75
CA LYS A 570 -0.30 39.71 17.47
C LYS A 570 -0.24 38.56 16.47
N ILE A 571 0.24 37.40 16.92
CA ILE A 571 0.34 36.21 16.09
C ILE A 571 -1.05 35.74 15.62
N LYS A 572 -2.04 35.75 16.51
CA LYS A 572 -3.42 35.39 16.16
C LYS A 572 -4.04 36.32 15.13
N GLU A 573 -3.74 37.61 15.20
CA GLU A 573 -4.21 38.56 14.18
C GLU A 573 -3.54 38.34 12.82
N MET A 574 -2.23 38.13 12.81
CA MET A 574 -1.48 37.78 11.59
C MET A 574 -1.99 36.47 11.00
N TYR A 575 -2.23 35.44 11.83
CA TYR A 575 -2.78 34.18 11.38
C TYR A 575 -4.15 34.33 10.71
N LYS A 576 -5.07 35.12 11.26
CA LYS A 576 -6.38 35.39 10.63
C LYS A 576 -6.27 35.96 9.22
N LYS A 577 -5.33 36.88 9.00
CA LYS A 577 -5.06 37.45 7.67
C LYS A 577 -4.50 36.40 6.72
N TRP A 578 -3.50 35.66 7.18
CA TRP A 578 -2.88 34.58 6.44
C TRP A 578 -3.90 33.49 6.07
N LYS A 579 -4.70 33.02 7.03
CA LYS A 579 -5.69 31.95 6.85
C LYS A 579 -6.71 32.26 5.77
N LYS A 580 -7.23 33.50 5.76
CA LYS A 580 -8.20 33.96 4.74
C LYS A 580 -7.65 33.80 3.31
N ASN A 581 -6.38 34.14 3.08
CA ASN A 581 -5.74 34.02 1.78
C ASN A 581 -5.35 32.57 1.48
N TYR A 582 -4.90 31.85 2.50
CA TYR A 582 -4.52 30.44 2.38
C TYR A 582 -5.71 29.57 1.97
N ASP A 583 -6.89 29.78 2.58
CA ASP A 583 -8.12 29.02 2.25
C ASP A 583 -8.61 29.26 0.82
N LYS A 584 -8.49 30.49 0.32
CA LYS A 584 -8.78 30.77 -1.10
C LYS A 584 -7.86 29.94 -2.01
N GLY A 585 -6.57 29.90 -1.69
CA GLY A 585 -5.60 29.08 -2.41
C GLY A 585 -5.86 27.57 -2.30
N SER A 586 -6.30 27.10 -1.12
CA SER A 586 -6.68 25.71 -0.90
C SER A 586 -7.85 25.29 -1.80
N LYS A 587 -8.96 26.03 -1.76
CA LYS A 587 -10.14 25.79 -2.62
C LYS A 587 -9.78 25.82 -4.10
N LYS A 588 -8.97 26.81 -4.51
CA LYS A 588 -8.49 26.93 -5.90
C LYS A 588 -7.68 25.69 -6.31
N SER A 589 -6.76 25.24 -5.45
CA SER A 589 -5.92 24.07 -5.76
C SER A 589 -6.74 22.77 -5.90
N ALA A 590 -7.78 22.59 -5.09
CA ALA A 590 -8.68 21.44 -5.18
C ALA A 590 -9.49 21.47 -6.49
N LYS A 591 -10.05 22.64 -6.83
CA LYS A 591 -10.81 22.83 -8.08
C LYS A 591 -9.94 22.55 -9.32
N GLU A 592 -8.76 23.16 -9.39
CA GLU A 592 -7.81 22.93 -10.49
C GLU A 592 -7.44 21.44 -10.62
N PHE A 593 -7.23 20.75 -9.50
CA PHE A 593 -6.93 19.33 -9.50
C PHE A 593 -8.09 18.48 -10.06
N ILE A 594 -9.33 18.83 -9.74
CA ILE A 594 -10.52 18.15 -10.28
C ILE A 594 -10.65 18.39 -11.80
N GLU A 595 -10.40 19.59 -12.27
CA GLU A 595 -10.56 19.99 -13.67
C GLU A 595 -9.46 19.45 -14.59
N MET A 596 -8.25 19.18 -14.08
CA MET A 596 -7.14 18.59 -14.84
C MET A 596 -7.48 17.20 -15.39
#